data_acbfe4e21a8e9fb0da190225b05220cf
#
_entry.id   acbfe4e21a8e9fb0da190225b05220cf
#
_cell.length_a   1.000
_cell.length_b   1.000
_cell.length_c   1.000
_cell.angle_alpha   90.00
_cell.angle_beta   90.00
_cell.angle_gamma   90.00
#
_symmetry.space_group_name_H-M   'P 1'
#
loop_
_entity.id
_entity.type
_entity.pdbx_description
1 polymer ?
#
loop_
_entity_poly.entity_id
_entity_poly.type
_entity_poly.pdbx_seq_one_letter_code
_entity_poly.pdbx_strand_id
1 'polypeptide(L)'
;MGTRIPDQVGDDKEREEGMKRYIYIIGIWVAAVALLSGCVEQEITRTTSNIAFKPLIGHDTRAVESVPFPQDRNFKVWGVNQTSGQALISGETINHTANGWVSTQKWPMDVMQFEAYWPTDLPMEFNPAEGLQLRNFDCGKGDVDILVATAIDDNEDDDVVVLSFDHILSRVEFRMMHSLSDDMSVRLKKVRMVGYANKGDYNTVIPRDWLVDELDHTTVIFDAGDTDGIEILPGEAQYIGEEFYVIPQACIAALEVTYDVRYGEANWVPQTDTIESLKTFWEPSKHYTYTVNLRMDKLTHTTGISSWSNKE
;
A
#
# COMPACT_ATOMS: atom_id res chain seq x y z
N MET A 1 -63.28 75.77 -51.13
CA MET A 1 -62.38 74.61 -51.23
C MET A 1 -61.39 74.74 -50.10
N GLY A 2 -61.63 74.00 -49.00
CA GLY A 2 -60.84 74.07 -47.78
C GLY A 2 -59.84 72.92 -47.76
N THR A 3 -58.62 73.23 -47.61
CA THR A 3 -57.56 72.28 -47.35
C THR A 3 -57.25 72.27 -45.85
N ARG A 4 -57.57 71.13 -45.21
CA ARG A 4 -57.19 70.84 -43.79
C ARG A 4 -55.72 70.50 -43.75
N ILE A 5 -55.01 71.07 -42.76
CA ILE A 5 -53.67 70.72 -42.33
C ILE A 5 -53.80 69.61 -41.29
N PRO A 6 -53.08 68.49 -41.34
CA PRO A 6 -53.12 67.46 -40.34
C PRO A 6 -52.28 67.84 -39.12
N ASP A 7 -52.78 67.48 -37.96
CA ASP A 7 -52.25 67.70 -36.60
C ASP A 7 -50.89 66.98 -36.38
N GLN A 8 -49.82 67.73 -36.11
CA GLN A 8 -48.49 67.24 -35.74
C GLN A 8 -48.31 66.89 -34.24
N VAL A 9 -49.37 66.60 -33.48
CA VAL A 9 -49.32 66.41 -32.08
C VAL A 9 -49.10 64.91 -31.68
N GLY A 10 -49.17 63.98 -32.67
CA GLY A 10 -49.02 62.53 -32.38
C GLY A 10 -47.56 62.02 -32.35
N ASP A 11 -46.65 62.66 -33.04
CA ASP A 11 -45.31 62.17 -33.33
C ASP A 11 -44.30 62.39 -32.17
N ASP A 12 -44.51 63.43 -31.35
CA ASP A 12 -43.61 63.72 -30.23
C ASP A 12 -43.77 62.78 -29.02
N LYS A 13 -45.00 62.25 -28.78
CA LYS A 13 -45.25 61.32 -27.69
C LYS A 13 -44.66 59.94 -27.95
N GLU A 14 -44.74 59.43 -29.17
CA GLU A 14 -44.12 58.14 -29.52
C GLU A 14 -42.58 58.20 -29.51
N ARG A 15 -42.03 59.37 -29.86
CA ARG A 15 -40.57 59.60 -29.81
C ARG A 15 -40.06 59.68 -28.38
N GLU A 16 -40.83 60.27 -27.48
CA GLU A 16 -40.45 60.37 -26.04
C GLU A 16 -40.56 58.99 -25.33
N GLU A 17 -41.56 58.17 -25.66
CA GLU A 17 -41.72 56.82 -25.14
C GLU A 17 -40.65 55.85 -25.69
N GLY A 18 -40.30 55.99 -26.97
CA GLY A 18 -39.20 55.25 -27.59
C GLY A 18 -37.84 55.55 -26.94
N MET A 19 -37.55 56.82 -26.67
CA MET A 19 -36.33 57.26 -26.01
C MET A 19 -36.24 56.79 -24.54
N LYS A 20 -37.36 56.80 -23.79
CA LYS A 20 -37.44 56.27 -22.43
C LYS A 20 -37.21 54.75 -22.38
N ARG A 21 -37.75 54.01 -23.35
CA ARG A 21 -37.48 52.57 -23.53
C ARG A 21 -35.99 52.27 -23.87
N TYR A 22 -35.37 53.08 -24.72
CA TYR A 22 -33.96 52.89 -25.05
C TYR A 22 -33.02 53.17 -23.86
N ILE A 23 -33.32 54.20 -23.04
CA ILE A 23 -32.55 54.52 -21.84
C ILE A 23 -32.72 53.40 -20.80
N TYR A 24 -33.91 52.80 -20.67
CA TYR A 24 -34.14 51.67 -19.76
C TYR A 24 -33.40 50.42 -20.20
N ILE A 25 -33.36 50.10 -21.50
CA ILE A 25 -32.64 48.93 -22.04
C ILE A 25 -31.14 49.13 -21.87
N ILE A 26 -30.58 50.31 -22.14
CA ILE A 26 -29.15 50.60 -21.94
C ILE A 26 -28.81 50.55 -20.46
N GLY A 27 -29.67 51.03 -19.57
CA GLY A 27 -29.48 50.94 -18.12
C GLY A 27 -29.44 49.50 -17.61
N ILE A 28 -30.28 48.62 -18.15
CA ILE A 28 -30.29 47.18 -17.79
C ILE A 28 -29.05 46.49 -18.31
N TRP A 29 -28.55 46.81 -19.49
CA TRP A 29 -27.31 46.24 -20.06
C TRP A 29 -26.05 46.71 -19.29
N VAL A 30 -26.00 47.96 -18.87
CA VAL A 30 -24.88 48.46 -18.04
C VAL A 30 -24.90 47.83 -16.64
N ALA A 31 -26.08 47.63 -16.06
CA ALA A 31 -26.21 46.93 -14.77
C ALA A 31 -25.87 45.43 -14.88
N ALA A 32 -26.22 44.78 -16.00
CA ALA A 32 -25.89 43.37 -16.24
C ALA A 32 -24.38 43.15 -16.47
N VAL A 33 -23.71 44.10 -17.15
CA VAL A 33 -22.24 44.03 -17.36
C VAL A 33 -21.50 44.32 -16.06
N ALA A 34 -22.01 45.17 -15.16
CA ALA A 34 -21.42 45.42 -13.84
C ALA A 34 -21.57 44.24 -12.86
N LEU A 35 -22.58 43.37 -13.07
CA LEU A 35 -22.76 42.14 -12.27
C LEU A 35 -21.88 40.98 -12.76
N LEU A 36 -21.36 41.04 -13.98
CA LEU A 36 -20.45 40.03 -14.56
C LEU A 36 -18.98 40.31 -14.27
N SER A 37 -18.62 41.49 -13.77
CA SER A 37 -17.24 41.85 -13.37
C SER A 37 -16.95 41.58 -11.89
N GLY A 38 -17.82 40.85 -11.19
CA GLY A 38 -17.64 40.46 -9.80
C GLY A 38 -17.15 39.03 -9.57
N CYS A 39 -16.60 38.34 -10.59
CA CYS A 39 -15.66 37.26 -10.32
C CYS A 39 -14.37 37.91 -9.85
N VAL A 40 -14.27 38.17 -8.55
CA VAL A 40 -12.97 38.20 -7.89
C VAL A 40 -12.45 36.77 -8.08
N GLU A 41 -11.51 36.58 -9.06
CA GLU A 41 -10.57 35.49 -8.94
C GLU A 41 -9.96 35.70 -7.55
N GLN A 42 -10.38 34.89 -6.57
CA GLN A 42 -9.55 34.67 -5.40
C GLN A 42 -8.25 34.11 -5.98
N GLU A 43 -7.24 34.98 -6.12
CA GLU A 43 -5.88 34.53 -6.24
C GLU A 43 -5.67 33.60 -5.02
N ILE A 44 -5.76 32.29 -5.27
CA ILE A 44 -5.34 31.30 -4.31
C ILE A 44 -3.84 31.59 -4.15
N THR A 45 -3.51 32.31 -3.11
CA THR A 45 -2.11 32.52 -2.67
C THR A 45 -1.64 31.16 -2.16
N ARG A 46 -1.21 30.30 -3.08
CA ARG A 46 -0.54 29.06 -2.73
C ARG A 46 0.69 29.39 -1.93
N THR A 47 0.83 28.78 -0.78
CA THR A 47 1.95 29.03 0.12
C THR A 47 3.23 28.52 -0.53
N THR A 48 4.33 29.24 -0.32
CA THR A 48 5.67 28.80 -0.71
C THR A 48 6.35 28.00 0.41
N SER A 49 5.55 27.29 1.21
CA SER A 49 6.02 26.41 2.28
C SER A 49 6.81 25.22 1.73
N ASN A 50 7.64 24.64 2.56
CA ASN A 50 8.28 23.37 2.25
C ASN A 50 7.22 22.27 2.21
N ILE A 51 7.40 21.28 1.32
CA ILE A 51 6.51 20.14 1.23
C ILE A 51 6.60 19.33 2.52
N ALA A 52 5.47 19.20 3.22
CA ALA A 52 5.36 18.42 4.43
C ALA A 52 4.61 17.10 4.14
N PHE A 53 4.96 16.04 4.87
CA PHE A 53 4.36 14.71 4.73
C PHE A 53 3.70 14.26 6.02
N LYS A 54 2.60 13.52 5.87
CA LYS A 54 1.96 12.75 6.93
C LYS A 54 2.01 11.27 6.57
N PRO A 55 3.12 10.58 6.91
CA PRO A 55 3.24 9.16 6.60
C PRO A 55 2.42 8.32 7.57
N LEU A 56 1.65 7.39 7.02
CA LEU A 56 0.81 6.42 7.70
C LEU A 56 1.15 5.03 7.17
N ILE A 57 0.95 3.97 7.96
CA ILE A 57 1.03 2.59 7.49
C ILE A 57 -0.38 2.02 7.42
N GLY A 58 -0.72 1.47 6.25
CA GLY A 58 -2.06 0.98 5.92
C GLY A 58 -3.02 2.09 5.50
N HIS A 59 -4.17 1.68 5.00
CA HIS A 59 -5.28 2.56 4.66
C HIS A 59 -6.41 2.39 5.68
N ASP A 60 -7.05 3.50 6.04
CA ASP A 60 -8.25 3.45 6.87
C ASP A 60 -9.37 2.73 6.11
N THR A 61 -9.73 1.55 6.61
CA THR A 61 -10.87 0.77 6.13
C THR A 61 -11.81 0.46 7.30
N ARG A 62 -13.00 -0.07 7.03
CA ARG A 62 -13.93 -0.49 8.10
C ARG A 62 -13.34 -1.57 9.02
N ALA A 63 -12.31 -2.27 8.58
CA ALA A 63 -11.70 -3.42 9.27
C ALA A 63 -10.28 -3.16 9.77
N VAL A 64 -9.56 -2.18 9.19
CA VAL A 64 -8.16 -1.88 9.50
C VAL A 64 -8.01 -0.38 9.64
N GLU A 65 -7.44 0.06 10.76
CA GLU A 65 -7.10 1.44 11.05
C GLU A 65 -5.65 1.70 10.65
N SER A 66 -5.38 2.82 9.96
CA SER A 66 -4.02 3.23 9.66
C SER A 66 -3.29 3.62 10.94
N VAL A 67 -1.98 3.37 11.00
CA VAL A 67 -1.14 3.76 12.13
C VAL A 67 -0.08 4.76 11.67
N PRO A 68 0.36 5.69 12.54
CA PRO A 68 1.44 6.60 12.21
C PRO A 68 2.74 5.84 11.87
N PHE A 69 3.45 6.31 10.86
CA PHE A 69 4.78 5.79 10.54
C PHE A 69 5.75 6.07 11.72
N PRO A 70 6.61 5.10 12.11
CA PRO A 70 7.50 5.23 13.26
C PRO A 70 8.46 6.40 13.12
N GLN A 71 8.55 7.27 14.15
CA GLN A 71 9.35 8.51 14.12
C GLN A 71 10.86 8.28 14.17
N ASP A 72 11.30 7.09 14.57
CA ASP A 72 12.70 6.66 14.58
C ASP A 72 13.19 6.11 13.24
N ARG A 73 12.31 5.99 12.26
CA ARG A 73 12.61 5.56 10.90
C ARG A 73 12.65 6.75 9.94
N ASN A 74 13.11 6.51 8.74
CA ASN A 74 13.07 7.47 7.63
C ASN A 74 12.49 6.77 6.40
N PHE A 75 12.10 7.54 5.39
CA PHE A 75 11.71 6.99 4.10
C PHE A 75 12.33 7.81 2.97
N LYS A 76 12.40 7.24 1.79
CA LYS A 76 12.88 7.93 0.60
C LYS A 76 11.71 8.28 -0.29
N VAL A 77 11.73 9.49 -0.89
CA VAL A 77 10.62 10.01 -1.70
C VAL A 77 11.10 10.62 -3.00
N TRP A 78 10.30 10.44 -4.05
CA TRP A 78 10.33 11.19 -5.30
C TRP A 78 9.06 12.01 -5.42
N GLY A 79 9.19 13.20 -6.01
CA GLY A 79 8.07 14.08 -6.32
C GLY A 79 8.24 14.62 -7.73
N VAL A 80 7.28 14.33 -8.61
CA VAL A 80 7.30 14.75 -10.00
C VAL A 80 6.07 15.56 -10.34
N ASN A 81 6.24 16.57 -11.16
CA ASN A 81 5.12 17.30 -11.74
C ASN A 81 4.32 16.38 -12.65
N GLN A 82 3.04 16.20 -12.36
CA GLN A 82 2.19 15.25 -13.07
C GLN A 82 2.00 15.60 -14.55
N THR A 83 2.06 16.88 -14.91
CA THR A 83 1.85 17.34 -16.29
C THR A 83 3.13 17.25 -17.13
N SER A 84 4.27 17.70 -16.57
CA SER A 84 5.54 17.76 -17.30
C SER A 84 6.43 16.54 -17.12
N GLY A 85 6.19 15.71 -16.09
CA GLY A 85 7.07 14.62 -15.68
C GLY A 85 8.40 15.09 -15.09
N GLN A 86 8.58 16.40 -14.84
CA GLN A 86 9.81 16.93 -14.28
C GLN A 86 9.89 16.62 -12.77
N ALA A 87 11.02 16.02 -12.36
CA ALA A 87 11.28 15.74 -10.97
C ALA A 87 11.63 17.02 -10.20
N LEU A 88 10.93 17.28 -9.10
CA LEU A 88 11.23 18.30 -8.09
C LEU A 88 12.00 17.67 -6.92
N ILE A 89 11.58 16.47 -6.51
CA ILE A 89 12.24 15.68 -5.48
C ILE A 89 12.77 14.41 -6.17
N SER A 90 14.04 14.10 -5.94
CA SER A 90 14.73 12.97 -6.59
C SER A 90 15.41 12.08 -5.55
N GLY A 91 14.65 11.20 -4.91
CA GLY A 91 15.17 10.25 -3.93
C GLY A 91 15.65 10.92 -2.64
N GLU A 92 14.94 11.96 -2.18
CA GLU A 92 15.25 12.62 -0.90
C GLU A 92 14.90 11.68 0.26
N THR A 93 15.82 11.58 1.22
CA THR A 93 15.54 10.87 2.47
C THR A 93 14.90 11.81 3.47
N ILE A 94 13.67 11.53 3.84
CA ILE A 94 12.89 12.32 4.80
C ILE A 94 13.03 11.71 6.19
N ASN A 95 13.54 12.52 7.13
CA ASN A 95 13.65 12.15 8.54
C ASN A 95 12.60 12.92 9.35
N HIS A 96 12.13 12.31 10.44
CA HIS A 96 11.31 13.04 11.41
C HIS A 96 12.14 14.06 12.18
N THR A 97 11.63 15.28 12.26
CA THR A 97 12.26 16.40 12.96
C THR A 97 11.26 17.05 13.92
N ALA A 98 11.68 18.09 14.66
CA ALA A 98 10.76 18.89 15.48
C ALA A 98 9.63 19.56 14.65
N ASN A 99 9.85 19.71 13.34
CA ASN A 99 8.85 20.26 12.40
C ASN A 99 8.05 19.16 11.67
N GLY A 100 8.16 17.89 12.10
CA GLY A 100 7.55 16.75 11.43
C GLY A 100 8.40 16.22 10.28
N TRP A 101 7.74 15.63 9.31
CA TRP A 101 8.33 15.04 8.09
C TRP A 101 8.32 16.08 6.96
N VAL A 102 9.44 16.77 6.74
CA VAL A 102 9.49 17.91 5.84
C VAL A 102 10.63 17.77 4.83
N SER A 103 10.30 17.96 3.54
CA SER A 103 11.26 18.05 2.44
C SER A 103 12.02 19.36 2.48
N THR A 104 13.20 19.37 1.86
CA THR A 104 13.94 20.60 1.57
C THR A 104 13.34 21.40 0.42
N GLN A 105 12.47 20.79 -0.37
CA GLN A 105 11.82 21.40 -1.53
C GLN A 105 10.55 22.15 -1.13
N LYS A 106 10.26 23.21 -1.88
CA LYS A 106 9.05 24.01 -1.71
C LYS A 106 7.96 23.55 -2.68
N TRP A 107 6.71 23.74 -2.27
CA TRP A 107 5.57 23.48 -3.14
C TRP A 107 5.68 24.29 -4.46
N PRO A 108 5.55 23.62 -5.62
CA PRO A 108 5.33 24.29 -6.89
C PRO A 108 3.87 24.71 -7.03
N MET A 109 3.55 25.41 -8.11
CA MET A 109 2.15 25.78 -8.43
C MET A 109 1.39 24.69 -9.18
N ASP A 110 1.97 23.50 -9.30
CA ASP A 110 1.46 22.39 -10.14
C ASP A 110 1.08 21.19 -9.27
N VAL A 111 0.24 20.32 -9.84
CA VAL A 111 -0.08 19.02 -9.25
C VAL A 111 1.16 18.14 -9.24
N MET A 112 1.48 17.56 -8.09
CA MET A 112 2.61 16.69 -7.88
C MET A 112 2.18 15.25 -7.64
N GLN A 113 2.89 14.31 -8.23
CA GLN A 113 2.83 12.89 -7.88
C GLN A 113 4.02 12.57 -6.99
N PHE A 114 3.74 11.91 -5.87
CA PHE A 114 4.75 11.46 -4.92
C PHE A 114 4.78 9.94 -4.89
N GLU A 115 5.99 9.40 -4.85
CA GLU A 115 6.24 7.98 -4.63
C GLU A 115 7.32 7.81 -3.57
N ALA A 116 7.06 6.98 -2.57
CA ALA A 116 7.94 6.81 -1.42
C ALA A 116 8.09 5.34 -1.04
N TYR A 117 9.22 4.99 -0.39
CA TYR A 117 9.45 3.64 0.09
C TYR A 117 10.30 3.59 1.37
N TRP A 118 10.19 2.47 2.06
CA TRP A 118 11.01 2.05 3.18
C TRP A 118 11.25 0.53 3.09
N PRO A 119 12.44 0.02 3.53
CA PRO A 119 13.63 0.72 4.04
C PRO A 119 14.44 1.43 2.95
N THR A 120 15.14 2.51 3.34
CA THR A 120 15.80 3.44 2.39
C THR A 120 17.08 2.92 1.75
N ASP A 121 17.61 1.80 2.21
CA ASP A 121 18.79 1.09 1.68
C ASP A 121 18.47 0.13 0.55
N LEU A 122 17.19 -0.11 0.26
CA LEU A 122 16.80 -0.91 -0.91
C LEU A 122 17.20 -0.21 -2.20
N PRO A 123 17.66 -0.96 -3.22
CA PRO A 123 18.06 -0.43 -4.52
C PRO A 123 16.84 -0.12 -5.41
N MET A 124 15.87 0.63 -4.87
CA MET A 124 14.74 1.07 -5.67
C MET A 124 15.13 2.21 -6.59
N GLU A 125 14.74 2.10 -7.85
CA GLU A 125 14.89 3.13 -8.88
C GLU A 125 13.53 3.76 -9.17
N PHE A 126 13.55 5.01 -9.64
CA PHE A 126 12.34 5.72 -10.04
C PHE A 126 12.43 6.13 -11.51
N ASN A 127 11.37 5.82 -12.25
CA ASN A 127 11.16 6.27 -13.62
C ASN A 127 9.79 6.97 -13.70
N PRO A 128 9.69 8.22 -14.19
CA PRO A 128 8.41 8.94 -14.26
C PRO A 128 7.30 8.21 -15.06
N ALA A 129 7.67 7.34 -16.02
CA ALA A 129 6.71 6.57 -16.80
C ALA A 129 6.34 5.21 -16.16
N GLU A 130 7.18 4.68 -15.28
CA GLU A 130 7.07 3.32 -14.75
C GLU A 130 7.02 3.29 -13.20
N GLY A 131 7.08 4.46 -12.56
CA GLY A 131 7.05 4.59 -11.11
C GLY A 131 8.31 4.07 -10.42
N LEU A 132 8.18 3.71 -9.14
CA LEU A 132 9.22 3.02 -8.38
C LEU A 132 9.37 1.58 -8.87
N GLN A 133 10.61 1.14 -9.01
CA GLN A 133 10.98 -0.19 -9.47
C GLN A 133 11.99 -0.82 -8.53
N LEU A 134 11.77 -2.07 -8.18
CA LEU A 134 12.72 -2.91 -7.48
C LEU A 134 13.02 -4.10 -8.39
N ARG A 135 14.27 -4.18 -8.90
CA ARG A 135 14.69 -5.20 -9.85
C ARG A 135 15.53 -6.27 -9.18
N ASN A 136 15.35 -7.52 -9.62
CA ASN A 136 16.06 -8.69 -9.12
C ASN A 136 16.07 -8.78 -7.58
N PHE A 137 14.96 -8.38 -6.95
CA PHE A 137 14.85 -8.47 -5.50
C PHE A 137 14.89 -9.93 -5.08
N ASP A 138 15.76 -10.23 -4.12
CA ASP A 138 15.83 -11.52 -3.45
C ASP A 138 15.33 -11.37 -2.02
N CYS A 139 14.20 -11.99 -1.71
CA CYS A 139 13.61 -11.98 -0.37
C CYS A 139 14.52 -12.66 0.68
N GLY A 140 15.52 -13.42 0.21
CA GLY A 140 16.55 -14.04 1.04
C GLY A 140 15.96 -14.93 2.12
N LYS A 141 16.21 -14.58 3.38
CA LYS A 141 15.64 -15.26 4.55
C LYS A 141 14.23 -14.81 4.91
N GLY A 142 13.69 -13.80 4.20
CA GLY A 142 12.38 -13.23 4.49
C GLY A 142 12.36 -12.37 5.76
N ASP A 143 13.45 -11.70 6.09
CA ASP A 143 13.61 -10.86 7.27
C ASP A 143 13.42 -9.34 7.00
N VAL A 144 13.17 -8.97 5.76
CA VAL A 144 13.01 -7.58 5.34
C VAL A 144 11.57 -7.32 4.90
N ASP A 145 10.90 -6.42 5.61
CA ASP A 145 9.61 -5.86 5.19
C ASP A 145 9.83 -4.68 4.25
N ILE A 146 8.91 -4.49 3.31
CA ILE A 146 8.97 -3.39 2.33
C ILE A 146 7.65 -2.64 2.31
N LEU A 147 7.75 -1.33 2.51
CA LEU A 147 6.62 -0.40 2.49
C LEU A 147 6.75 0.54 1.28
N VAL A 148 5.64 0.75 0.57
CA VAL A 148 5.57 1.67 -0.58
C VAL A 148 4.31 2.52 -0.48
N ALA A 149 4.45 3.83 -0.76
CA ALA A 149 3.33 4.76 -0.81
C ALA A 149 3.33 5.55 -2.13
N THR A 150 2.14 5.90 -2.60
CA THR A 150 1.94 6.85 -3.70
C THR A 150 0.87 7.86 -3.32
N ALA A 151 1.06 9.12 -3.70
CA ALA A 151 0.09 10.19 -3.50
C ALA A 151 0.09 11.15 -4.69
N ILE A 152 -1.02 11.83 -4.89
CA ILE A 152 -1.15 12.97 -5.82
C ILE A 152 -1.71 14.13 -5.00
N ASP A 153 -1.07 15.28 -5.08
CA ASP A 153 -1.44 16.46 -4.31
C ASP A 153 -1.10 17.75 -5.06
N ASP A 154 -1.85 18.82 -4.83
CA ASP A 154 -1.67 20.11 -5.47
C ASP A 154 -1.55 21.28 -4.49
N ASN A 155 -1.50 21.00 -3.19
CA ASN A 155 -1.39 22.00 -2.11
C ASN A 155 -2.59 22.98 -2.05
N GLU A 156 -3.80 22.56 -2.44
CA GLU A 156 -4.98 23.43 -2.36
C GLU A 156 -5.59 23.47 -0.95
N ASP A 157 -5.54 22.36 -0.21
CA ASP A 157 -6.31 22.17 1.01
C ASP A 157 -5.53 22.37 2.33
N ASP A 158 -4.32 21.83 2.52
CA ASP A 158 -3.70 21.79 3.85
C ASP A 158 -2.16 21.75 3.91
N ASP A 159 -1.48 21.90 2.82
CA ASP A 159 0.01 21.89 2.74
C ASP A 159 0.68 20.55 3.14
N VAL A 160 -0.06 19.48 3.44
CA VAL A 160 0.48 18.23 3.96
C VAL A 160 0.11 17.03 3.10
N VAL A 161 1.08 16.41 2.44
CA VAL A 161 0.89 15.19 1.62
C VAL A 161 0.69 13.97 2.51
N VAL A 162 -0.46 13.32 2.40
CA VAL A 162 -0.71 12.06 3.10
C VAL A 162 -0.08 10.91 2.32
N LEU A 163 0.94 10.27 2.89
CA LEU A 163 1.59 9.08 2.35
C LEU A 163 1.10 7.83 3.08
N SER A 164 0.16 7.10 2.49
CA SER A 164 -0.30 5.82 3.02
C SER A 164 0.59 4.70 2.49
N PHE A 165 1.44 4.16 3.36
CA PHE A 165 2.34 3.07 3.04
C PHE A 165 1.64 1.72 3.14
N ASP A 166 1.77 0.91 2.10
CA ASP A 166 1.33 -0.48 2.07
C ASP A 166 2.51 -1.43 2.12
N HIS A 167 2.35 -2.55 2.83
CA HIS A 167 3.27 -3.68 2.73
C HIS A 167 3.13 -4.31 1.35
N ILE A 168 4.22 -4.41 0.59
CA ILE A 168 4.22 -5.04 -0.73
C ILE A 168 4.56 -6.52 -0.69
N LEU A 169 4.94 -7.04 0.47
CA LEU A 169 5.16 -8.45 0.73
C LEU A 169 3.98 -9.07 1.49
N SER A 170 3.99 -10.38 1.61
CA SER A 170 3.11 -11.16 2.49
C SER A 170 3.92 -11.68 3.68
N ARG A 171 3.31 -11.71 4.86
CA ARG A 171 3.89 -12.27 6.09
C ARG A 171 3.39 -13.69 6.30
N VAL A 172 4.28 -14.62 6.63
CA VAL A 172 3.96 -16.04 6.81
C VAL A 172 4.50 -16.54 8.14
N GLU A 173 3.68 -17.27 8.86
CA GLU A 173 4.06 -17.98 10.08
C GLU A 173 3.54 -19.41 10.08
N PHE A 174 4.20 -20.28 10.81
CA PHE A 174 3.81 -21.67 10.97
C PHE A 174 3.54 -22.02 12.43
N ARG A 175 2.52 -22.88 12.61
CA ARG A 175 2.21 -23.54 13.89
C ARG A 175 2.10 -25.02 13.68
N MET A 176 2.42 -25.80 14.71
CA MET A 176 2.28 -27.25 14.69
C MET A 176 1.61 -27.76 15.94
N MET A 177 0.81 -28.79 15.77
CA MET A 177 0.17 -29.59 16.83
C MET A 177 0.11 -31.05 16.40
N HIS A 178 -0.20 -31.96 17.30
CA HIS A 178 -0.56 -33.31 16.95
C HIS A 178 -1.90 -33.75 17.56
N SER A 179 -2.58 -34.66 16.88
CA SER A 179 -3.83 -35.30 17.32
C SER A 179 -3.64 -36.83 17.38
N LEU A 180 -2.49 -37.26 17.88
CA LEU A 180 -2.19 -38.66 18.19
C LEU A 180 -2.78 -39.02 19.55
N SER A 181 -2.75 -40.34 19.94
CA SER A 181 -3.19 -40.78 21.26
C SER A 181 -2.30 -40.17 22.37
N ASP A 182 -2.85 -40.09 23.57
CA ASP A 182 -2.18 -39.47 24.73
C ASP A 182 -0.87 -40.19 25.12
N ASP A 183 -0.70 -41.44 24.71
CA ASP A 183 0.52 -42.22 24.94
C ASP A 183 1.61 -41.92 23.89
N MET A 184 1.33 -41.09 22.92
CA MET A 184 2.29 -40.73 21.86
C MET A 184 2.97 -39.40 22.18
N SER A 185 4.28 -39.36 22.02
CA SER A 185 5.08 -38.14 22.07
C SER A 185 5.66 -37.84 20.71
N VAL A 186 5.74 -36.54 20.36
CA VAL A 186 6.27 -36.05 19.09
C VAL A 186 7.38 -35.03 19.35
N ARG A 187 8.51 -35.17 18.67
CA ARG A 187 9.59 -34.16 18.61
C ARG A 187 9.81 -33.69 17.22
N LEU A 188 9.59 -32.41 16.96
CA LEU A 188 9.87 -31.78 15.67
C LEU A 188 11.37 -31.63 15.48
N LYS A 189 11.88 -32.10 14.34
CA LYS A 189 13.30 -32.04 13.97
C LYS A 189 13.57 -31.00 12.90
N LYS A 190 12.71 -30.93 11.87
CA LYS A 190 12.91 -30.01 10.75
C LYS A 190 11.61 -29.73 10.00
N VAL A 191 11.46 -28.51 9.55
CA VAL A 191 10.38 -28.09 8.63
C VAL A 191 10.98 -27.29 7.51
N ARG A 192 10.64 -27.64 6.27
CA ARG A 192 11.02 -26.90 5.06
C ARG A 192 9.80 -26.63 4.18
N MET A 193 9.74 -25.45 3.62
CA MET A 193 8.80 -25.11 2.56
C MET A 193 9.54 -25.06 1.22
N VAL A 194 9.00 -25.71 0.18
CA VAL A 194 9.65 -25.93 -1.11
C VAL A 194 8.68 -25.57 -2.25
N GLY A 195 9.20 -25.04 -3.34
CA GLY A 195 8.43 -24.86 -4.58
C GLY A 195 7.67 -23.54 -4.66
N TYR A 196 8.30 -22.44 -4.27
CA TYR A 196 7.82 -21.08 -4.46
C TYR A 196 8.95 -20.16 -4.95
N ALA A 197 8.65 -18.95 -5.41
CA ALA A 197 9.65 -17.98 -5.79
C ALA A 197 10.03 -17.06 -4.63
N ASN A 198 11.32 -16.84 -4.41
CA ASN A 198 11.81 -15.81 -3.47
C ASN A 198 12.45 -14.61 -4.19
N LYS A 199 12.45 -14.61 -5.52
CA LYS A 199 12.99 -13.55 -6.35
C LYS A 199 11.97 -13.04 -7.32
N GLY A 200 12.09 -11.76 -7.66
CA GLY A 200 11.21 -11.12 -8.63
C GLY A 200 11.47 -9.63 -8.77
N ASP A 201 10.72 -9.05 -9.68
CA ASP A 201 10.68 -7.62 -9.96
C ASP A 201 9.36 -7.03 -9.46
N TYR A 202 9.41 -5.83 -8.89
CA TYR A 202 8.24 -5.07 -8.47
C TYR A 202 8.20 -3.70 -9.14
N ASN A 203 7.00 -3.19 -9.41
CA ASN A 203 6.79 -1.81 -9.83
C ASN A 203 5.51 -1.22 -9.23
N THR A 204 5.43 0.11 -9.15
CA THR A 204 4.27 0.85 -8.64
C THR A 204 3.26 1.25 -9.70
N VAL A 205 3.50 0.99 -10.97
CA VAL A 205 2.54 1.25 -12.06
C VAL A 205 1.42 0.21 -12.02
N ILE A 206 0.21 0.66 -12.27
CA ILE A 206 -0.99 -0.19 -12.22
C ILE A 206 -1.03 -1.17 -13.42
N PRO A 207 -1.21 -2.48 -13.16
CA PRO A 207 -1.39 -3.08 -11.85
C PRO A 207 -0.06 -3.14 -11.08
N ARG A 208 -0.08 -2.65 -9.84
CA ARG A 208 1.05 -2.83 -8.90
C ARG A 208 1.18 -4.32 -8.64
N ASP A 209 2.24 -4.94 -9.10
CA ASP A 209 2.37 -6.38 -8.98
C ASP A 209 3.84 -6.82 -8.98
N TRP A 210 4.03 -8.05 -8.55
CA TRP A 210 5.28 -8.76 -8.62
C TRP A 210 5.35 -9.64 -9.86
N LEU A 211 6.42 -9.50 -10.62
CA LEU A 211 6.84 -10.48 -11.61
C LEU A 211 7.84 -11.42 -10.95
N VAL A 212 7.38 -12.62 -10.59
CA VAL A 212 8.19 -13.61 -9.89
C VAL A 212 9.02 -14.47 -10.84
N ASP A 213 10.17 -14.94 -10.34
CA ASP A 213 11.06 -15.87 -11.03
C ASP A 213 10.56 -17.32 -10.93
N GLU A 214 11.48 -18.28 -11.08
CA GLU A 214 11.18 -19.71 -11.01
C GLU A 214 10.73 -20.15 -9.61
N LEU A 215 9.79 -21.12 -9.55
CA LEU A 215 9.23 -21.65 -8.30
C LEU A 215 10.08 -22.80 -7.75
N ASP A 216 11.37 -22.57 -7.52
CA ASP A 216 12.33 -23.59 -7.09
C ASP A 216 12.93 -23.34 -5.71
N HIS A 217 12.52 -22.25 -5.05
CA HIS A 217 13.09 -21.88 -3.76
C HIS A 217 12.68 -22.84 -2.63
N THR A 218 13.58 -22.98 -1.67
CA THR A 218 13.39 -23.75 -0.43
C THR A 218 13.79 -22.91 0.78
N THR A 219 12.88 -22.75 1.72
CA THR A 219 13.16 -22.12 3.02
C THR A 219 13.11 -23.15 4.13
N VAL A 220 14.11 -23.13 5.00
CA VAL A 220 14.11 -23.87 6.26
C VAL A 220 13.40 -23.02 7.31
N ILE A 221 12.19 -23.45 7.70
CA ILE A 221 11.36 -22.78 8.70
C ILE A 221 11.87 -23.07 10.09
N PHE A 222 12.24 -24.32 10.32
CA PHE A 222 12.77 -24.82 11.59
C PHE A 222 13.80 -25.92 11.34
N ASP A 223 14.90 -25.91 12.07
CA ASP A 223 15.92 -26.96 12.07
C ASP A 223 16.50 -27.12 13.49
N ALA A 224 16.25 -28.25 14.10
CA ALA A 224 16.80 -28.57 15.41
C ALA A 224 18.32 -28.82 15.41
N GLY A 225 18.92 -29.02 14.23
CA GLY A 225 20.32 -29.40 14.10
C GLY A 225 20.64 -30.69 14.87
N ASP A 226 21.65 -30.62 15.71
CA ASP A 226 22.09 -31.76 16.56
C ASP A 226 21.32 -31.90 17.86
N THR A 227 20.29 -31.06 18.12
CA THR A 227 19.50 -31.16 19.35
C THR A 227 18.39 -32.21 19.24
N ASP A 228 17.77 -32.51 20.39
CA ASP A 228 16.61 -33.42 20.46
C ASP A 228 15.37 -32.88 19.72
N GLY A 229 15.36 -31.61 19.30
CA GLY A 229 14.22 -30.94 18.70
C GLY A 229 13.29 -30.33 19.75
N ILE A 230 12.11 -29.87 19.27
CA ILE A 230 11.07 -29.33 20.17
C ILE A 230 9.93 -30.32 20.32
N GLU A 231 9.43 -30.47 21.52
CA GLU A 231 8.26 -31.31 21.80
C GLU A 231 7.00 -30.60 21.29
N ILE A 232 6.20 -31.32 20.50
CA ILE A 232 4.93 -30.82 19.98
C ILE A 232 3.81 -31.35 20.88
N LEU A 233 3.00 -30.43 21.43
CA LEU A 233 1.94 -30.76 22.37
C LEU A 233 0.69 -31.30 21.67
N PRO A 234 -0.04 -32.23 22.30
CA PRO A 234 -1.29 -32.73 21.76
C PRO A 234 -2.40 -31.67 21.84
N GLY A 235 -3.11 -31.43 20.73
CA GLY A 235 -4.26 -30.55 20.70
C GLY A 235 -3.97 -29.03 20.82
N GLU A 236 -2.73 -28.63 21.05
CA GLU A 236 -2.31 -27.24 21.20
C GLU A 236 -1.38 -26.82 20.07
N ALA A 237 -1.77 -25.79 19.31
CA ALA A 237 -0.97 -25.28 18.20
C ALA A 237 0.13 -24.34 18.71
N GLN A 238 1.38 -24.74 18.55
CA GLN A 238 2.59 -24.00 18.96
C GLN A 238 3.24 -23.37 17.73
N TYR A 239 3.80 -22.16 17.87
CA TYR A 239 4.63 -21.55 16.86
C TYR A 239 5.90 -22.36 16.62
N ILE A 240 6.29 -22.47 15.35
CA ILE A 240 7.52 -23.15 14.93
C ILE A 240 8.32 -22.24 14.00
N GLY A 241 9.60 -22.04 14.35
CA GLY A 241 10.45 -21.08 13.66
C GLY A 241 10.05 -19.63 13.94
N GLU A 242 10.58 -18.77 13.12
CA GLU A 242 10.24 -17.34 13.08
C GLU A 242 9.29 -17.07 11.95
N GLU A 243 8.53 -16.00 12.02
CA GLU A 243 7.78 -15.49 10.89
C GLU A 243 8.72 -14.94 9.80
N PHE A 244 8.31 -14.97 8.57
CA PHE A 244 9.11 -14.46 7.46
C PHE A 244 8.24 -13.84 6.36
N TYR A 245 8.86 -13.04 5.53
CA TYR A 245 8.20 -12.37 4.42
C TYR A 245 8.42 -13.13 3.12
N VAL A 246 7.42 -13.14 2.27
CA VAL A 246 7.45 -13.76 0.95
C VAL A 246 6.91 -12.81 -0.11
N ILE A 247 7.36 -12.98 -1.34
CA ILE A 247 6.80 -12.27 -2.49
C ILE A 247 5.38 -12.78 -2.74
N PRO A 248 4.38 -11.87 -2.87
CA PRO A 248 3.02 -12.23 -3.25
C PRO A 248 2.98 -13.04 -4.54
N GLN A 249 2.36 -14.22 -4.50
CA GLN A 249 2.28 -15.13 -5.63
C GLN A 249 1.23 -16.21 -5.45
N ALA A 250 0.77 -16.79 -6.56
CA ALA A 250 -0.03 -17.99 -6.58
C ALA A 250 0.85 -19.19 -6.95
N CYS A 251 1.06 -20.13 -6.03
CA CYS A 251 1.84 -21.33 -6.29
C CYS A 251 1.30 -22.55 -5.54
N ILE A 252 1.83 -23.72 -5.84
CA ILE A 252 1.60 -24.96 -5.09
C ILE A 252 2.95 -25.33 -4.47
N ALA A 253 3.15 -24.94 -3.22
CA ALA A 253 4.31 -25.31 -2.45
C ALA A 253 4.14 -26.70 -1.82
N ALA A 254 5.24 -27.31 -1.42
CA ALA A 254 5.24 -28.47 -0.53
C ALA A 254 5.79 -28.09 0.85
N LEU A 255 5.27 -28.74 1.89
CA LEU A 255 5.81 -28.61 3.24
C LEU A 255 6.34 -29.97 3.69
N GLU A 256 7.66 -30.07 3.85
CA GLU A 256 8.36 -31.26 4.34
C GLU A 256 8.58 -31.13 5.84
N VAL A 257 8.13 -32.14 6.60
CA VAL A 257 8.21 -32.18 8.05
C VAL A 257 8.95 -33.44 8.49
N THR A 258 10.07 -33.28 9.17
CA THR A 258 10.84 -34.36 9.81
C THR A 258 10.63 -34.29 11.32
N TYR A 259 10.28 -35.40 11.92
CA TYR A 259 9.96 -35.49 13.35
C TYR A 259 10.24 -36.88 13.88
N ASP A 260 10.39 -37.01 15.19
CA ASP A 260 10.47 -38.28 15.87
C ASP A 260 9.17 -38.56 16.62
N VAL A 261 8.73 -39.80 16.62
CA VAL A 261 7.59 -40.27 17.45
C VAL A 261 8.01 -41.39 18.38
N ARG A 262 7.35 -41.46 19.52
CA ARG A 262 7.49 -42.61 20.43
C ARG A 262 6.14 -42.92 21.07
N TYR A 263 5.94 -44.19 21.42
CA TYR A 263 4.83 -44.67 22.24
C TYR A 263 5.31 -44.98 23.66
N GLY A 264 4.73 -44.35 24.67
CA GLY A 264 5.17 -44.46 26.06
C GLY A 264 6.66 -44.23 26.21
N GLU A 265 7.35 -45.20 26.87
CA GLU A 265 8.80 -45.19 27.10
C GLU A 265 9.61 -45.91 25.98
N ALA A 266 9.01 -46.23 24.84
CA ALA A 266 9.73 -46.85 23.72
C ALA A 266 10.82 -45.93 23.14
N ASN A 267 11.66 -46.47 22.26
CA ASN A 267 12.63 -45.69 21.54
C ASN A 267 11.95 -44.71 20.55
N TRP A 268 12.58 -43.55 20.36
CA TRP A 268 12.17 -42.60 19.33
C TRP A 268 12.35 -43.20 17.93
N VAL A 269 11.36 -43.03 17.07
CA VAL A 269 11.37 -43.51 15.69
C VAL A 269 11.27 -42.28 14.77
N PRO A 270 12.30 -42.03 13.93
CA PRO A 270 12.27 -40.89 12.98
C PRO A 270 11.24 -41.10 11.87
N GLN A 271 10.59 -40.03 11.50
CA GLN A 271 9.59 -39.97 10.42
C GLN A 271 9.84 -38.74 9.56
N THR A 272 9.43 -38.80 8.31
CA THR A 272 9.38 -37.65 7.39
C THR A 272 8.09 -37.75 6.59
N ASP A 273 7.29 -36.72 6.63
CA ASP A 273 6.06 -36.59 5.87
C ASP A 273 6.06 -35.31 5.06
N THR A 274 5.29 -35.28 3.98
CA THR A 274 5.17 -34.14 3.09
C THR A 274 3.69 -33.80 2.84
N ILE A 275 3.37 -32.51 2.95
CA ILE A 275 2.14 -31.94 2.40
C ILE A 275 2.46 -31.48 0.98
N GLU A 276 2.15 -32.28 -0.03
CA GLU A 276 2.48 -32.07 -1.45
C GLU A 276 1.74 -30.89 -2.11
N SER A 277 0.67 -30.40 -1.50
CA SER A 277 -0.23 -29.44 -2.13
C SER A 277 -0.62 -28.33 -1.15
N LEU A 278 0.38 -27.64 -0.61
CA LEU A 278 0.14 -26.39 0.10
C LEU A 278 -0.19 -25.32 -0.95
N LYS A 279 -1.47 -25.20 -1.30
CA LYS A 279 -1.93 -24.15 -2.20
C LYS A 279 -1.75 -22.81 -1.51
N THR A 280 -0.88 -21.98 -2.04
CA THR A 280 -0.65 -20.64 -1.56
C THR A 280 -1.20 -19.64 -2.56
N PHE A 281 -1.92 -18.66 -2.06
CA PHE A 281 -2.31 -17.47 -2.80
C PHE A 281 -1.96 -16.30 -1.89
N TRP A 282 -0.69 -15.91 -1.93
CA TRP A 282 -0.20 -14.83 -1.09
C TRP A 282 -0.49 -13.49 -1.75
N GLU A 283 -1.22 -12.65 -1.05
CA GLU A 283 -1.55 -11.28 -1.45
C GLU A 283 -0.71 -10.29 -0.63
N PRO A 284 -0.34 -9.13 -1.19
CA PRO A 284 0.36 -8.09 -0.43
C PRO A 284 -0.45 -7.64 0.78
N SER A 285 0.22 -7.18 1.82
CA SER A 285 -0.40 -6.71 3.07
C SER A 285 -1.25 -7.75 3.80
N LYS A 286 -0.98 -9.05 3.60
CA LYS A 286 -1.68 -10.13 4.31
C LYS A 286 -0.72 -10.94 5.18
N HIS A 287 -1.27 -11.43 6.29
CA HIS A 287 -0.60 -12.34 7.21
C HIS A 287 -1.24 -13.71 7.12
N TYR A 288 -0.43 -14.73 6.83
CA TYR A 288 -0.84 -16.12 6.65
C TYR A 288 -0.29 -16.98 7.79
N THR A 289 -1.19 -17.62 8.54
CA THR A 289 -0.85 -18.57 9.59
C THR A 289 -1.18 -19.99 9.13
N TYR A 290 -0.18 -20.82 8.92
CA TYR A 290 -0.34 -22.23 8.58
C TYR A 290 -0.27 -23.07 9.85
N THR A 291 -1.36 -23.75 10.21
CA THR A 291 -1.39 -24.69 11.32
C THR A 291 -1.32 -26.11 10.79
N VAL A 292 -0.21 -26.78 11.03
CA VAL A 292 0.05 -28.17 10.67
C VAL A 292 -0.38 -29.09 11.81
N ASN A 293 -1.18 -30.10 11.49
CA ASN A 293 -1.64 -31.10 12.46
C ASN A 293 -1.17 -32.49 12.03
N LEU A 294 -0.35 -33.12 12.85
CA LEU A 294 0.08 -34.50 12.69
C LEU A 294 -1.02 -35.44 13.21
N ARG A 295 -1.50 -36.31 12.34
CA ARG A 295 -2.48 -37.40 12.64
C ARG A 295 -1.84 -38.75 12.38
N MET A 296 -2.50 -39.83 12.83
CA MET A 296 -1.97 -41.18 12.68
C MET A 296 -1.73 -41.61 11.23
N ASP A 297 -2.49 -41.07 10.30
CA ASP A 297 -2.49 -41.49 8.89
C ASP A 297 -1.86 -40.46 7.94
N LYS A 298 -1.70 -39.20 8.38
CA LYS A 298 -1.21 -38.11 7.53
C LYS A 298 -0.97 -36.82 8.26
N LEU A 299 -0.20 -35.92 7.62
CA LEU A 299 -0.21 -34.49 7.95
C LEU A 299 -1.43 -33.82 7.29
N THR A 300 -2.04 -32.90 8.03
CA THR A 300 -3.07 -31.99 7.53
C THR A 300 -2.70 -30.56 7.87
N HIS A 301 -3.25 -29.60 7.16
CA HIS A 301 -3.06 -28.19 7.49
C HIS A 301 -4.35 -27.40 7.39
N THR A 302 -4.39 -26.27 8.08
CA THR A 302 -5.38 -25.20 7.90
C THR A 302 -4.64 -23.89 7.73
N THR A 303 -5.23 -22.96 6.97
CA THR A 303 -4.65 -21.65 6.73
C THR A 303 -5.56 -20.57 7.30
N GLY A 304 -5.06 -19.79 8.23
CA GLY A 304 -5.66 -18.55 8.68
C GLY A 304 -5.13 -17.39 7.84
N ILE A 305 -6.00 -16.45 7.44
CA ILE A 305 -5.63 -15.25 6.70
C ILE A 305 -6.17 -14.05 7.47
N SER A 306 -5.32 -13.09 7.76
CA SER A 306 -5.70 -11.84 8.38
C SER A 306 -5.08 -10.66 7.63
N SER A 307 -5.63 -9.46 7.82
CA SER A 307 -4.91 -8.25 7.43
C SER A 307 -3.65 -8.11 8.26
N TRP A 308 -2.58 -7.65 7.66
CA TRP A 308 -1.36 -7.36 8.39
C TRP A 308 -1.64 -6.24 9.38
N SER A 309 -1.51 -6.52 10.65
CA SER A 309 -1.71 -5.57 11.74
C SER A 309 -0.36 -5.04 12.19
N ASN A 310 -0.18 -3.72 12.14
CA ASN A 310 1.01 -3.03 12.66
C ASN A 310 0.91 -2.73 14.17
N LYS A 311 -0.06 -3.33 14.85
CA LYS A 311 -0.21 -3.23 16.30
C LYS A 311 0.66 -4.31 16.96
N GLU A 312 1.94 -4.01 17.13
CA GLU A 312 2.84 -4.66 18.08
C GLU A 312 3.58 -3.60 18.89
#